data_58261b073129369e0e1b90d51ff1ba2b
#
_entry.id   58261b073129369e0e1b90d51ff1ba2b
#
_cell.length_a   1.000
_cell.length_b   1.000
_cell.length_c   1.000
_cell.angle_alpha   90.00
_cell.angle_beta   90.00
_cell.angle_gamma   90.00
#
_symmetry.space_group_name_H-M   'P 1'
#
loop_
_entity.id
_entity.type
_entity.pdbx_description
1 polymer ?
#
loop_
_entity_poly.entity_id
_entity_poly.type
_entity_poly.pdbx_seq_one_letter_code
_entity_poly.pdbx_strand_id
1 'polypeptide(L)'
;MDEDAGINAEILLLGGGHAHVEVIRRLGQLGLGARMMLVSPGRFAPYSGMLPGYIAGVYSFDDFHIDLAALCLRFGVTFLETSARHIDPEERIVRLAEGGTVGYRYLSVDIGSTPSLPLGISAGISVKPISSFTDRLGRLDALIAAGERVRLAVVGQGVAGVEVAFALKQRFAGRDVEIALIGRSTGPVPERSVRARQLVERELQVAGIAHHPTFDVVGFQNGEVVARDGRRLVADEVIWTTSSGSQGFLRETGLLLDAGGFIRVDESLRSLSHPDIFAAGDVASLADPRPKAGVFAVRQGPVLADNIHRSLKGEPLEAYRPQRSWLVLISLPNGQAIADKWGLAVVGRWVARWKDRIDRGFMQRYKSDM
;
A
#
# COMPACT_ATOMS: atom_id res chain seq x y z
N MET A 1 15.01 40.59 -3.29
CA MET A 1 14.38 40.35 -1.98
C MET A 1 14.28 38.84 -1.85
N ASP A 2 15.15 38.29 -1.00
CA ASP A 2 15.31 36.85 -0.78
C ASP A 2 14.11 36.33 0.02
N GLU A 3 13.10 35.81 -0.65
CA GLU A 3 11.95 35.16 0.01
C GLU A 3 11.87 33.65 -0.25
N ASP A 4 12.97 33.01 -0.61
CA ASP A 4 13.01 31.56 -0.77
C ASP A 4 14.22 30.95 0.00
N ALA A 5 14.30 31.27 1.30
CA ALA A 5 15.19 30.54 2.19
C ALA A 5 14.57 29.13 2.35
N GLY A 6 14.91 28.22 1.41
CA GLY A 6 14.44 26.86 1.40
C GLY A 6 14.74 26.20 2.75
N ILE A 7 13.75 25.47 3.28
CA ILE A 7 13.94 24.63 4.48
C ILE A 7 14.94 23.54 4.13
N ASN A 8 15.89 23.24 5.03
CA ASN A 8 16.89 22.19 4.83
C ASN A 8 16.73 21.08 5.87
N ALA A 9 16.82 19.85 5.43
CA ALA A 9 16.86 18.66 6.28
C ALA A 9 18.14 17.86 6.01
N GLU A 10 18.76 17.32 7.02
CA GLU A 10 19.88 16.41 6.79
C GLU A 10 19.37 15.08 6.21
N ILE A 11 18.23 14.58 6.72
CA ILE A 11 17.52 13.41 6.22
C ILE A 11 16.09 13.82 5.89
N LEU A 12 15.75 13.81 4.61
CA LEU A 12 14.39 14.04 4.15
C LEU A 12 13.70 12.70 3.85
N LEU A 13 12.60 12.44 4.55
CA LEU A 13 11.74 11.29 4.32
C LEU A 13 10.53 11.73 3.49
N LEU A 14 10.39 11.23 2.27
CA LEU A 14 9.27 11.53 1.38
C LEU A 14 8.26 10.40 1.37
N GLY A 15 7.10 10.63 1.97
CA GLY A 15 6.01 9.68 2.17
C GLY A 15 6.03 8.98 3.54
N GLY A 16 4.84 8.80 4.13
CA GLY A 16 4.63 8.11 5.40
C GLY A 16 4.44 6.60 5.25
N GLY A 17 5.22 5.95 4.35
CA GLY A 17 5.11 4.52 4.12
C GLY A 17 5.59 3.64 5.28
N HIS A 18 5.35 2.32 5.15
CA HIS A 18 5.66 1.34 6.19
C HIS A 18 7.16 1.25 6.54
N ALA A 19 8.05 1.55 5.58
CA ALA A 19 9.49 1.59 5.87
C ALA A 19 9.86 2.85 6.65
N HIS A 20 9.28 4.00 6.30
CA HIS A 20 9.61 5.27 6.94
C HIS A 20 9.14 5.36 8.41
N VAL A 21 8.00 4.79 8.77
CA VAL A 21 7.58 4.77 10.19
C VAL A 21 8.60 4.00 11.05
N GLU A 22 9.23 2.95 10.50
CA GLU A 22 10.31 2.23 11.18
C GLU A 22 11.62 3.03 11.19
N VAL A 23 11.93 3.77 10.12
CA VAL A 23 13.08 4.70 10.07
C VAL A 23 12.94 5.76 11.15
N ILE A 24 11.79 6.43 11.26
CA ILE A 24 11.51 7.44 12.27
C ILE A 24 11.72 6.87 13.67
N ARG A 25 11.14 5.69 13.94
CA ARG A 25 11.25 5.02 15.25
C ARG A 25 12.71 4.70 15.59
N ARG A 26 13.45 4.05 14.68
CA ARG A 26 14.85 3.61 14.94
C ARG A 26 15.80 4.77 15.07
N LEU A 27 15.82 5.68 14.11
CA LEU A 27 16.72 6.83 14.13
C LEU A 27 16.33 7.81 15.24
N GLY A 28 15.04 7.96 15.54
CA GLY A 28 14.58 8.73 16.69
C GLY A 28 15.07 8.16 18.02
N GLN A 29 15.06 6.84 18.21
CA GLN A 29 15.63 6.17 19.39
C GLN A 29 17.16 6.38 19.52
N LEU A 30 17.86 6.66 18.42
CA LEU A 30 19.28 7.02 18.40
C LEU A 30 19.52 8.53 18.62
N GLY A 31 18.47 9.33 18.90
CA GLY A 31 18.58 10.77 19.10
C GLY A 31 18.75 11.60 17.82
N LEU A 32 18.47 11.02 16.65
CA LEU A 32 18.64 11.69 15.36
C LEU A 32 17.37 12.41 14.86
N GLY A 33 16.32 12.51 15.68
CA GLY A 33 15.03 13.09 15.28
C GLY A 33 15.16 14.50 14.70
N ALA A 34 15.86 15.40 15.38
CA ALA A 34 16.04 16.78 14.94
C ALA A 34 16.76 16.94 13.59
N ARG A 35 17.40 15.89 13.08
CA ARG A 35 18.06 15.85 11.76
C ARG A 35 17.13 15.35 10.65
N MET A 36 15.93 14.89 11.01
CA MET A 36 14.95 14.30 10.10
C MET A 36 13.78 15.23 9.85
N MET A 37 13.27 15.19 8.62
CA MET A 37 12.01 15.79 8.23
C MET A 37 11.19 14.76 7.45
N LEU A 38 9.91 14.63 7.80
CA LEU A 38 8.95 13.84 7.06
C LEU A 38 8.03 14.77 6.26
N VAL A 39 7.94 14.52 4.95
CA VAL A 39 6.94 15.15 4.06
C VAL A 39 5.94 14.07 3.66
N SER A 40 4.65 14.26 3.97
CA SER A 40 3.58 13.32 3.61
C SER A 40 2.27 14.07 3.35
N PRO A 41 1.46 13.66 2.34
CA PRO A 41 0.22 14.37 1.97
C PRO A 41 -0.90 14.27 3.00
N GLY A 42 -0.72 13.46 4.03
CA GLY A 42 -1.70 13.31 5.10
C GLY A 42 -1.06 12.87 6.41
N ARG A 43 -1.73 13.24 7.49
CA ARG A 43 -1.33 12.95 8.87
C ARG A 43 -1.37 11.46 9.19
N PHE A 44 -2.27 10.71 8.57
CA PHE A 44 -2.54 9.32 8.92
C PHE A 44 -2.01 8.36 7.86
N ALA A 45 -1.16 7.41 8.27
CA ALA A 45 -0.64 6.34 7.41
C ALA A 45 -1.39 5.03 7.69
N PRO A 46 -2.19 4.52 6.73
CA PRO A 46 -2.92 3.27 6.92
C PRO A 46 -1.98 2.05 6.82
N TYR A 47 -2.17 1.08 7.71
CA TYR A 47 -1.50 -0.21 7.60
C TYR A 47 -2.29 -1.14 6.67
N SER A 48 -1.77 -1.37 5.48
CA SER A 48 -2.46 -2.12 4.41
C SER A 48 -2.90 -3.54 4.80
N GLY A 49 -2.19 -4.20 5.73
CA GLY A 49 -2.56 -5.52 6.23
C GLY A 49 -3.87 -5.57 6.99
N MET A 50 -4.28 -4.45 7.58
CA MET A 50 -5.54 -4.32 8.35
C MET A 50 -6.71 -3.77 7.53
N LEU A 51 -6.47 -3.30 6.30
CA LEU A 51 -7.52 -2.72 5.45
C LEU A 51 -8.75 -3.64 5.26
N PRO A 52 -8.59 -4.95 4.97
CA PRO A 52 -9.76 -5.84 4.85
C PRO A 52 -10.58 -5.89 6.14
N GLY A 53 -9.92 -5.90 7.29
CA GLY A 53 -10.60 -5.86 8.60
C GLY A 53 -11.32 -4.53 8.86
N TYR A 54 -10.77 -3.40 8.41
CA TYR A 54 -11.44 -2.10 8.47
C TYR A 54 -12.68 -2.07 7.56
N ILE A 55 -12.56 -2.52 6.33
CA ILE A 55 -13.70 -2.66 5.41
C ILE A 55 -14.80 -3.53 6.03
N ALA A 56 -14.43 -4.65 6.62
CA ALA A 56 -15.36 -5.58 7.27
C ALA A 56 -15.96 -5.07 8.59
N GLY A 57 -15.56 -3.89 9.08
CA GLY A 57 -16.01 -3.32 10.37
C GLY A 57 -15.40 -3.98 11.61
N VAL A 58 -14.31 -4.75 11.47
CA VAL A 58 -13.58 -5.41 12.57
C VAL A 58 -12.64 -4.43 13.26
N TYR A 59 -12.03 -3.53 12.49
CA TYR A 59 -11.12 -2.49 12.99
C TYR A 59 -11.73 -1.10 12.84
N SER A 60 -11.48 -0.23 13.82
CA SER A 60 -11.78 1.19 13.73
C SER A 60 -10.74 1.92 12.86
N PHE A 61 -11.00 3.20 12.56
CA PHE A 61 -10.03 4.07 11.89
C PHE A 61 -8.70 4.11 12.66
N ASP A 62 -8.76 4.31 13.97
CA ASP A 62 -7.57 4.41 14.82
C ASP A 62 -6.83 3.08 14.95
N ASP A 63 -7.52 1.95 14.85
CA ASP A 63 -6.86 0.63 14.91
C ASP A 63 -5.83 0.45 13.80
N PHE A 64 -6.14 0.90 12.57
CA PHE A 64 -5.31 0.60 11.41
C PHE A 64 -4.55 1.79 10.83
N HIS A 65 -4.64 2.98 11.45
CA HIS A 65 -3.85 4.16 11.08
C HIS A 65 -2.76 4.45 12.10
N ILE A 66 -1.60 4.84 11.58
CA ILE A 66 -0.49 5.40 12.34
C ILE A 66 -0.60 6.92 12.23
N ASP A 67 -0.68 7.62 13.35
CA ASP A 67 -0.62 9.09 13.40
C ASP A 67 0.83 9.54 13.20
N LEU A 68 1.16 9.99 11.98
CA LEU A 68 2.51 10.43 11.62
C LEU A 68 2.93 11.67 12.39
N ALA A 69 2.01 12.60 12.65
CA ALA A 69 2.33 13.80 13.43
C ALA A 69 2.71 13.44 14.87
N ALA A 70 1.93 12.57 15.52
CA ALA A 70 2.23 12.08 16.86
C ALA A 70 3.54 11.28 16.90
N LEU A 71 3.78 10.42 15.91
CA LEU A 71 5.02 9.67 15.78
C LEU A 71 6.24 10.59 15.62
N CYS A 72 6.15 11.58 14.74
CA CYS A 72 7.20 12.57 14.52
C CYS A 72 7.47 13.39 15.79
N LEU A 73 6.42 13.87 16.46
CA LEU A 73 6.54 14.61 17.72
C LEU A 73 7.27 13.78 18.79
N ARG A 74 6.88 12.52 18.96
CA ARG A 74 7.50 11.59 19.92
C ARG A 74 9.01 11.45 19.74
N PHE A 75 9.49 11.49 18.50
CA PHE A 75 10.90 11.29 18.16
C PHE A 75 11.62 12.58 17.75
N GLY A 76 10.99 13.74 17.88
CA GLY A 76 11.60 15.03 17.56
C GLY A 76 11.84 15.26 16.06
N VAL A 77 11.06 14.63 15.19
CA VAL A 77 11.12 14.76 13.73
C VAL A 77 10.23 15.91 13.28
N THR A 78 10.70 16.74 12.36
CA THR A 78 9.84 17.77 11.73
C THR A 78 8.85 17.10 10.78
N PHE A 79 7.56 17.40 10.92
CA PHE A 79 6.50 16.90 10.05
C PHE A 79 5.92 18.01 9.19
N LEU A 80 5.93 17.84 7.88
CA LEU A 80 5.25 18.72 6.91
C LEU A 80 4.12 17.94 6.24
N GLU A 81 2.89 18.35 6.50
CA GLU A 81 1.68 17.76 5.87
C GLU A 81 1.45 18.40 4.49
N THR A 82 2.18 17.91 3.50
CA THR A 82 2.09 18.34 2.10
C THR A 82 2.61 17.25 1.16
N SER A 83 2.39 17.41 -0.13
CA SER A 83 2.88 16.51 -1.17
C SER A 83 4.14 17.03 -1.84
N ALA A 84 5.00 16.12 -2.32
CA ALA A 84 6.04 16.48 -3.28
C ALA A 84 5.44 16.56 -4.68
N ARG A 85 5.85 17.59 -5.42
CA ARG A 85 5.52 17.77 -6.83
C ARG A 85 6.67 17.33 -7.75
N HIS A 86 7.91 17.52 -7.30
CA HIS A 86 9.09 17.20 -8.08
C HIS A 86 10.29 16.91 -7.15
N ILE A 87 11.19 16.05 -7.59
CA ILE A 87 12.50 15.82 -6.98
C ILE A 87 13.54 16.27 -8.00
N ASP A 88 14.44 17.13 -7.59
CA ASP A 88 15.62 17.54 -8.37
C ASP A 88 16.86 16.94 -7.68
N PRO A 89 17.37 15.82 -8.17
CA PRO A 89 18.50 15.14 -7.54
C PRO A 89 19.83 15.88 -7.65
N GLU A 90 20.02 16.65 -8.74
CA GLU A 90 21.28 17.39 -8.95
C GLU A 90 21.39 18.56 -7.97
N GLU A 91 20.30 19.33 -7.80
CA GLU A 91 20.23 20.44 -6.84
C GLU A 91 19.96 19.96 -5.40
N ARG A 92 19.64 18.68 -5.21
CA ARG A 92 19.26 18.08 -3.91
C ARG A 92 18.10 18.77 -3.25
N ILE A 93 17.05 19.05 -4.00
CA ILE A 93 15.83 19.67 -3.50
C ILE A 93 14.58 18.86 -3.87
N VAL A 94 13.58 18.96 -3.02
CA VAL A 94 12.21 18.51 -3.27
C VAL A 94 11.30 19.73 -3.35
N ARG A 95 10.58 19.89 -4.48
CA ARG A 95 9.57 20.94 -4.67
C ARG A 95 8.24 20.46 -4.12
N LEU A 96 7.60 21.27 -3.28
CA LEU A 96 6.33 20.95 -2.64
C LEU A 96 5.14 21.38 -3.51
N ALA A 97 3.99 20.73 -3.33
CA ALA A 97 2.79 20.97 -4.12
C ALA A 97 2.20 22.40 -3.87
N GLU A 98 2.29 22.90 -2.64
CA GLU A 98 1.77 24.20 -2.23
C GLU A 98 2.80 25.34 -2.42
N GLY A 99 3.91 25.04 -3.06
CA GLY A 99 5.05 25.96 -3.22
C GLY A 99 6.15 25.72 -2.18
N GLY A 100 7.31 26.35 -2.41
CA GLY A 100 8.50 26.17 -1.58
C GLY A 100 9.29 24.90 -1.92
N THR A 101 10.48 24.84 -1.34
CA THR A 101 11.45 23.78 -1.53
C THR A 101 12.02 23.26 -0.22
N VAL A 102 12.38 21.97 -0.20
CA VAL A 102 13.13 21.36 0.91
C VAL A 102 14.44 20.80 0.35
N GLY A 103 15.55 21.36 0.82
CA GLY A 103 16.89 20.83 0.55
C GLY A 103 17.19 19.60 1.42
N TYR A 104 18.06 18.71 0.93
CA TYR A 104 18.43 17.51 1.68
C TYR A 104 19.91 17.13 1.49
N ARG A 105 20.48 16.48 2.50
CA ARG A 105 21.72 15.74 2.35
C ARG A 105 21.48 14.31 1.90
N TYR A 106 20.49 13.65 2.53
CA TYR A 106 19.99 12.32 2.13
C TYR A 106 18.49 12.37 1.96
N LEU A 107 18.01 11.84 0.84
CA LEU A 107 16.59 11.67 0.56
C LEU A 107 16.22 10.20 0.67
N SER A 108 15.11 9.89 1.32
CA SER A 108 14.49 8.55 1.26
C SER A 108 13.06 8.66 0.76
N VAL A 109 12.69 7.78 -0.17
CA VAL A 109 11.38 7.79 -0.84
C VAL A 109 10.60 6.53 -0.47
N ASP A 110 9.45 6.67 0.20
CA ASP A 110 8.50 5.60 0.53
C ASP A 110 7.06 6.09 0.36
N ILE A 111 6.73 6.49 -0.88
CA ILE A 111 5.44 7.06 -1.30
C ILE A 111 4.44 6.01 -1.77
N GLY A 112 4.79 4.72 -1.65
CA GLY A 112 3.95 3.62 -2.09
C GLY A 112 3.78 3.56 -3.61
N SER A 113 2.60 3.12 -4.05
CA SER A 113 2.24 2.94 -5.45
C SER A 113 0.82 3.44 -5.71
N THR A 114 0.52 3.77 -6.96
CA THR A 114 -0.81 4.11 -7.46
C THR A 114 -1.49 2.88 -8.07
N PRO A 115 -2.82 2.87 -8.26
CA PRO A 115 -3.47 1.81 -9.02
C PRO A 115 -3.05 1.89 -10.50
N SER A 116 -2.79 0.73 -11.10
CA SER A 116 -2.63 0.62 -12.54
C SER A 116 -3.99 0.36 -13.16
N LEU A 117 -4.64 1.42 -13.63
CA LEU A 117 -5.93 1.34 -14.33
C LEU A 117 -5.71 1.18 -15.83
N PRO A 118 -6.64 0.52 -16.57
CA PRO A 118 -6.64 0.55 -18.02
C PRO A 118 -6.72 1.99 -18.54
N LEU A 119 -6.10 2.26 -19.69
CA LEU A 119 -6.06 3.60 -20.29
C LEU A 119 -7.47 4.17 -20.49
N GLY A 120 -7.66 5.42 -20.05
CA GLY A 120 -8.95 6.14 -20.21
C GLY A 120 -9.99 5.83 -19.15
N ILE A 121 -9.70 4.99 -18.17
CA ILE A 121 -10.62 4.75 -17.05
C ILE A 121 -10.30 5.72 -15.91
N SER A 122 -11.29 6.55 -15.57
CA SER A 122 -11.25 7.44 -14.39
C SER A 122 -12.39 7.12 -13.40
N ALA A 123 -13.32 6.25 -13.78
CA ALA A 123 -14.47 5.86 -12.95
C ALA A 123 -14.15 4.67 -12.04
N GLY A 124 -14.89 4.57 -10.94
CA GLY A 124 -14.71 3.52 -9.93
C GLY A 124 -13.84 3.93 -8.76
N ILE A 125 -13.78 3.06 -7.77
CA ILE A 125 -13.08 3.27 -6.50
C ILE A 125 -11.77 2.49 -6.49
N SER A 126 -10.65 3.17 -6.52
CA SER A 126 -9.33 2.52 -6.34
C SER A 126 -9.04 2.29 -4.87
N VAL A 127 -8.54 1.09 -4.53
CA VAL A 127 -8.11 0.78 -3.15
C VAL A 127 -6.82 1.53 -2.78
N LYS A 128 -5.97 1.83 -3.75
CA LYS A 128 -4.78 2.67 -3.55
C LYS A 128 -5.02 4.08 -4.12
N PRO A 129 -4.51 5.13 -3.49
CA PRO A 129 -3.97 5.14 -2.14
C PRO A 129 -5.06 4.87 -1.10
N ILE A 130 -4.71 4.12 -0.03
CA ILE A 130 -5.69 3.66 0.97
C ILE A 130 -6.34 4.84 1.71
N SER A 131 -5.62 5.95 1.89
CA SER A 131 -6.14 7.16 2.53
C SER A 131 -7.39 7.72 1.84
N SER A 132 -7.42 7.72 0.50
CA SER A 132 -8.60 8.17 -0.26
C SER A 132 -9.70 7.11 -0.39
N PHE A 133 -9.38 5.84 -0.14
CA PHE A 133 -10.36 4.76 -0.18
C PHE A 133 -11.34 4.82 1.00
N THR A 134 -10.87 5.23 2.19
CA THR A 134 -11.72 5.35 3.38
C THR A 134 -12.89 6.31 3.17
N ASP A 135 -12.64 7.45 2.54
CA ASP A 135 -13.69 8.44 2.23
C ASP A 135 -14.71 7.89 1.23
N ARG A 136 -14.22 7.13 0.24
CA ARG A 136 -15.08 6.51 -0.79
C ARG A 136 -15.91 5.36 -0.24
N LEU A 137 -15.38 4.63 0.74
CA LEU A 137 -16.14 3.59 1.45
C LEU A 137 -17.35 4.19 2.17
N GLY A 138 -17.22 5.37 2.78
CA GLY A 138 -18.35 6.09 3.40
C GLY A 138 -19.45 6.46 2.39
N ARG A 139 -19.08 6.84 1.17
CA ARG A 139 -20.07 7.09 0.09
C ARG A 139 -20.78 5.80 -0.34
N LEU A 140 -20.06 4.69 -0.40
CA LEU A 140 -20.63 3.39 -0.70
C LEU A 140 -21.62 2.94 0.39
N ASP A 141 -21.28 3.18 1.67
CA ASP A 141 -22.20 2.95 2.80
C ASP A 141 -23.50 3.74 2.66
N ALA A 142 -23.40 5.01 2.29
CA ALA A 142 -24.58 5.88 2.10
C ALA A 142 -25.46 5.39 0.93
N LEU A 143 -24.85 4.99 -0.18
CA LEU A 143 -25.54 4.45 -1.33
C LEU A 143 -26.35 3.19 -0.97
N ILE A 144 -25.71 2.26 -0.25
CA ILE A 144 -26.34 0.98 0.14
C ILE A 144 -27.39 1.19 1.25
N ALA A 145 -27.21 2.18 2.12
CA ALA A 145 -28.17 2.52 3.16
C ALA A 145 -29.50 3.04 2.57
N ALA A 146 -29.48 3.63 1.38
CA ALA A 146 -30.68 4.09 0.67
C ALA A 146 -31.63 2.94 0.26
N GLY A 147 -31.22 1.68 0.37
CA GLY A 147 -32.07 0.50 0.26
C GLY A 147 -32.23 -0.05 -1.16
N GLU A 148 -31.49 0.45 -2.13
CA GLU A 148 -31.47 -0.09 -3.49
C GLU A 148 -30.55 -1.30 -3.59
N ARG A 149 -30.86 -2.21 -4.55
CA ARG A 149 -29.98 -3.31 -4.93
C ARG A 149 -28.72 -2.73 -5.55
N VAL A 150 -27.54 -3.10 -5.03
CA VAL A 150 -26.25 -2.61 -5.52
C VAL A 150 -25.37 -3.77 -5.98
N ARG A 151 -24.83 -3.65 -7.19
CA ARG A 151 -23.91 -4.61 -7.81
C ARG A 151 -22.50 -4.04 -7.78
N LEU A 152 -21.63 -4.68 -7.02
CA LEU A 152 -20.23 -4.29 -6.85
C LEU A 152 -19.33 -5.23 -7.66
N ALA A 153 -18.46 -4.67 -8.50
CA ALA A 153 -17.43 -5.42 -9.20
C ALA A 153 -16.05 -5.14 -8.57
N VAL A 154 -15.41 -6.16 -8.00
CA VAL A 154 -14.03 -6.08 -7.52
C VAL A 154 -13.12 -6.59 -8.64
N VAL A 155 -12.33 -5.69 -9.22
CA VAL A 155 -11.42 -6.00 -10.34
C VAL A 155 -10.00 -6.21 -9.83
N GLY A 156 -9.51 -7.43 -9.99
CA GLY A 156 -8.24 -7.92 -9.46
C GLY A 156 -8.48 -9.11 -8.54
N GLN A 157 -8.02 -10.30 -8.93
CA GLN A 157 -8.26 -11.55 -8.18
C GLN A 157 -7.02 -12.09 -7.46
N GLY A 158 -6.01 -11.22 -7.23
CA GLY A 158 -4.93 -11.48 -6.30
C GLY A 158 -5.42 -11.44 -4.84
N VAL A 159 -4.51 -11.64 -3.88
CA VAL A 159 -4.85 -11.66 -2.45
C VAL A 159 -5.64 -10.43 -2.01
N ALA A 160 -5.21 -9.23 -2.40
CA ALA A 160 -5.89 -7.99 -2.02
C ALA A 160 -7.33 -7.92 -2.52
N GLY A 161 -7.59 -8.30 -3.79
CA GLY A 161 -8.95 -8.29 -4.35
C GLY A 161 -9.87 -9.32 -3.69
N VAL A 162 -9.36 -10.50 -3.42
CA VAL A 162 -10.10 -11.55 -2.70
C VAL A 162 -10.47 -11.08 -1.29
N GLU A 163 -9.52 -10.51 -0.54
CA GLU A 163 -9.79 -10.00 0.81
C GLU A 163 -10.77 -8.82 0.80
N VAL A 164 -10.67 -7.91 -0.17
CA VAL A 164 -11.64 -6.80 -0.34
C VAL A 164 -13.04 -7.34 -0.65
N ALA A 165 -13.16 -8.32 -1.56
CA ALA A 165 -14.47 -8.91 -1.88
C ALA A 165 -15.11 -9.59 -0.66
N PHE A 166 -14.33 -10.35 0.12
CA PHE A 166 -14.80 -10.95 1.38
C PHE A 166 -15.17 -9.90 2.43
N ALA A 167 -14.37 -8.86 2.56
CA ALA A 167 -14.61 -7.79 3.53
C ALA A 167 -15.89 -6.99 3.19
N LEU A 168 -16.13 -6.68 1.92
CA LEU A 168 -17.38 -6.04 1.47
C LEU A 168 -18.59 -6.96 1.71
N LYS A 169 -18.44 -8.26 1.46
CA LYS A 169 -19.51 -9.23 1.75
C LYS A 169 -19.88 -9.26 3.23
N GLN A 170 -18.91 -9.16 4.12
CA GLN A 170 -19.14 -9.07 5.56
C GLN A 170 -19.76 -7.74 5.96
N ARG A 171 -19.24 -6.60 5.43
CA ARG A 171 -19.73 -5.25 5.72
C ARG A 171 -21.21 -5.09 5.40
N PHE A 172 -21.62 -5.61 4.25
CA PHE A 172 -22.99 -5.48 3.74
C PHE A 172 -23.85 -6.73 3.96
N ALA A 173 -23.50 -7.54 4.97
CA ALA A 173 -24.32 -8.70 5.34
C ALA A 173 -25.76 -8.26 5.67
N GLY A 174 -26.75 -8.96 5.07
CA GLY A 174 -28.17 -8.65 5.24
C GLY A 174 -28.68 -7.48 4.37
N ARG A 175 -27.84 -6.91 3.49
CA ARG A 175 -28.24 -5.93 2.48
C ARG A 175 -28.34 -6.59 1.11
N ASP A 176 -29.12 -6.00 0.20
CA ASP A 176 -29.24 -6.48 -1.20
C ASP A 176 -28.02 -6.01 -2.02
N VAL A 177 -26.87 -6.63 -1.72
CA VAL A 177 -25.60 -6.34 -2.37
C VAL A 177 -25.05 -7.58 -3.03
N GLU A 178 -24.89 -7.52 -4.34
CA GLU A 178 -24.20 -8.52 -5.14
C GLU A 178 -22.73 -8.14 -5.32
N ILE A 179 -21.85 -9.10 -5.15
CA ILE A 179 -20.41 -8.89 -5.31
C ILE A 179 -19.88 -9.86 -6.36
N ALA A 180 -19.21 -9.30 -7.37
CA ALA A 180 -18.48 -10.05 -8.39
C ALA A 180 -16.97 -9.80 -8.23
N LEU A 181 -16.19 -10.88 -8.18
CA LEU A 181 -14.72 -10.85 -8.25
C LEU A 181 -14.30 -11.15 -9.70
N ILE A 182 -13.56 -10.22 -10.29
CA ILE A 182 -13.22 -10.26 -11.72
C ILE A 182 -11.70 -10.26 -11.88
N GLY A 183 -11.16 -11.08 -12.79
CA GLY A 183 -9.74 -11.03 -13.08
C GLY A 183 -9.32 -11.81 -14.33
N ARG A 184 -8.17 -11.46 -14.85
CA ARG A 184 -7.61 -12.03 -16.09
C ARG A 184 -7.03 -13.44 -15.94
N SER A 185 -6.69 -13.85 -14.73
CA SER A 185 -6.15 -15.21 -14.47
C SER A 185 -7.26 -16.25 -14.48
N THR A 186 -6.90 -17.52 -14.62
CA THR A 186 -7.82 -18.65 -14.67
C THR A 186 -8.47 -19.00 -13.34
N GLY A 187 -7.96 -18.46 -12.21
CA GLY A 187 -8.53 -18.67 -10.89
C GLY A 187 -8.06 -17.60 -9.89
N PRO A 188 -8.63 -17.56 -8.67
CA PRO A 188 -8.27 -16.60 -7.65
C PRO A 188 -6.87 -16.89 -7.08
N VAL A 189 -6.22 -15.86 -6.56
CA VAL A 189 -4.88 -15.88 -5.95
C VAL A 189 -3.86 -16.73 -6.71
N PRO A 190 -3.63 -16.46 -8.01
CA PRO A 190 -2.85 -17.32 -8.90
C PRO A 190 -1.40 -17.53 -8.43
N GLU A 191 -0.87 -16.59 -7.66
CA GLU A 191 0.47 -16.62 -7.09
C GLU A 191 0.59 -17.47 -5.82
N ARG A 192 -0.50 -18.09 -5.36
CA ARG A 192 -0.55 -18.89 -4.12
C ARG A 192 -0.53 -20.38 -4.40
N SER A 193 -0.35 -21.18 -3.35
CA SER A 193 -0.36 -22.62 -3.45
C SER A 193 -1.68 -23.16 -4.04
N VAL A 194 -1.64 -24.34 -4.65
CA VAL A 194 -2.84 -25.01 -5.20
C VAL A 194 -3.91 -25.16 -4.11
N ARG A 195 -3.47 -25.52 -2.89
CA ARG A 195 -4.39 -25.68 -1.75
C ARG A 195 -5.04 -24.37 -1.35
N ALA A 196 -4.28 -23.27 -1.32
CA ALA A 196 -4.84 -21.94 -1.00
C ALA A 196 -5.86 -21.50 -2.06
N ARG A 197 -5.56 -21.71 -3.36
CA ARG A 197 -6.50 -21.43 -4.45
C ARG A 197 -7.81 -22.17 -4.30
N GLN A 198 -7.77 -23.48 -4.05
CA GLN A 198 -8.96 -24.31 -3.83
C GLN A 198 -9.77 -23.87 -2.62
N LEU A 199 -9.10 -23.48 -1.51
CA LEU A 199 -9.78 -22.95 -0.33
C LEU A 199 -10.47 -21.62 -0.65
N VAL A 200 -9.80 -20.70 -1.34
CA VAL A 200 -10.39 -19.41 -1.74
C VAL A 200 -11.58 -19.60 -2.68
N GLU A 201 -11.48 -20.47 -3.70
CA GLU A 201 -12.60 -20.80 -4.60
C GLU A 201 -13.82 -21.29 -3.84
N ARG A 202 -13.62 -22.24 -2.93
CA ARG A 202 -14.69 -22.75 -2.07
C ARG A 202 -15.32 -21.64 -1.24
N GLU A 203 -14.51 -20.79 -0.59
CA GLU A 203 -15.02 -19.73 0.28
C GLU A 203 -15.76 -18.64 -0.53
N LEU A 204 -15.34 -18.34 -1.77
CA LEU A 204 -16.08 -17.45 -2.67
C LEU A 204 -17.49 -18.00 -2.97
N GLN A 205 -17.60 -19.32 -3.26
CA GLN A 205 -18.87 -19.98 -3.50
C GLN A 205 -19.76 -19.96 -2.25
N VAL A 206 -19.20 -20.31 -1.07
CA VAL A 206 -19.94 -20.28 0.21
C VAL A 206 -20.44 -18.89 0.55
N ALA A 207 -19.63 -17.86 0.27
CA ALA A 207 -20.00 -16.45 0.49
C ALA A 207 -21.00 -15.92 -0.54
N GLY A 208 -21.31 -16.66 -1.62
CA GLY A 208 -22.15 -16.19 -2.71
C GLY A 208 -21.54 -15.02 -3.47
N ILE A 209 -20.21 -15.00 -3.64
CA ILE A 209 -19.48 -14.04 -4.45
C ILE A 209 -19.33 -14.63 -5.85
N ALA A 210 -19.86 -13.96 -6.87
CA ALA A 210 -19.72 -14.39 -8.26
C ALA A 210 -18.25 -14.21 -8.70
N HIS A 211 -17.64 -15.28 -9.23
CA HIS A 211 -16.25 -15.23 -9.70
C HIS A 211 -16.20 -15.30 -11.22
N HIS A 212 -15.57 -14.30 -11.85
CA HIS A 212 -15.41 -14.19 -13.30
C HIS A 212 -13.91 -14.26 -13.67
N PRO A 213 -13.34 -15.48 -13.79
CA PRO A 213 -11.96 -15.66 -14.24
C PRO A 213 -11.82 -15.36 -15.74
N THR A 214 -10.58 -15.21 -16.20
CA THR A 214 -10.22 -14.92 -17.62
C THR A 214 -10.98 -13.71 -18.21
N PHE A 215 -11.33 -12.74 -17.36
CA PHE A 215 -12.03 -11.52 -17.73
C PHE A 215 -11.04 -10.35 -17.67
N ASP A 216 -10.39 -10.04 -18.81
CA ASP A 216 -9.41 -8.96 -18.93
C ASP A 216 -10.13 -7.62 -19.13
N VAL A 217 -10.35 -6.91 -18.03
CA VAL A 217 -11.10 -5.65 -18.03
C VAL A 217 -10.35 -4.57 -18.79
N VAL A 218 -11.02 -3.95 -19.77
CA VAL A 218 -10.50 -2.84 -20.58
C VAL A 218 -11.33 -1.56 -20.43
N GLY A 219 -12.49 -1.62 -19.80
CA GLY A 219 -13.38 -0.47 -19.65
C GLY A 219 -14.41 -0.62 -18.53
N PHE A 220 -14.87 0.53 -18.02
CA PHE A 220 -16.06 0.65 -17.18
C PHE A 220 -16.84 1.89 -17.65
N GLN A 221 -17.99 1.67 -18.26
CA GLN A 221 -18.81 2.72 -18.85
C GLN A 221 -20.29 2.34 -18.76
N ASN A 222 -21.14 3.33 -18.50
CA ASN A 222 -22.61 3.17 -18.47
C ASN A 222 -23.10 2.03 -17.56
N GLY A 223 -22.43 1.83 -16.40
CA GLY A 223 -22.81 0.77 -15.48
C GLY A 223 -22.41 -0.65 -15.95
N GLU A 224 -21.47 -0.77 -16.89
CA GLU A 224 -20.96 -2.05 -17.37
C GLU A 224 -19.43 -2.12 -17.34
N VAL A 225 -18.92 -3.21 -16.78
CA VAL A 225 -17.51 -3.60 -16.91
C VAL A 225 -17.34 -4.36 -18.21
N VAL A 226 -16.41 -3.91 -19.05
CA VAL A 226 -16.16 -4.47 -20.40
C VAL A 226 -14.84 -5.21 -20.43
N ALA A 227 -14.86 -6.46 -20.91
CA ALA A 227 -13.66 -7.26 -21.14
C ALA A 227 -13.11 -7.07 -22.56
N ARG A 228 -11.84 -7.36 -22.74
CA ARG A 228 -11.15 -7.32 -24.03
C ARG A 228 -11.79 -8.21 -25.11
N ASP A 229 -12.41 -9.31 -24.69
CA ASP A 229 -13.10 -10.27 -25.57
C ASP A 229 -14.56 -9.89 -25.87
N GLY A 230 -15.01 -8.72 -25.40
CA GLY A 230 -16.36 -8.20 -25.62
C GLY A 230 -17.40 -8.62 -24.58
N ARG A 231 -17.06 -9.51 -23.63
CA ARG A 231 -17.98 -9.82 -22.51
C ARG A 231 -18.24 -8.56 -21.69
N ARG A 232 -19.47 -8.47 -21.15
CA ARG A 232 -19.91 -7.36 -20.34
C ARG A 232 -20.51 -7.87 -19.04
N LEU A 233 -20.29 -7.12 -17.95
CA LEU A 233 -20.87 -7.39 -16.64
C LEU A 233 -21.46 -6.09 -16.10
N VAL A 234 -22.72 -6.10 -15.75
CA VAL A 234 -23.38 -4.95 -15.13
C VAL A 234 -22.85 -4.75 -13.71
N ALA A 235 -22.44 -3.53 -13.40
CA ALA A 235 -21.99 -3.13 -12.07
C ALA A 235 -22.37 -1.67 -11.81
N ASP A 236 -22.89 -1.39 -10.63
CA ASP A 236 -23.23 -0.03 -10.22
C ASP A 236 -22.00 0.70 -9.72
N GLU A 237 -21.02 -0.04 -9.16
CA GLU A 237 -19.72 0.49 -8.76
C GLU A 237 -18.60 -0.54 -8.97
N VAL A 238 -17.40 -0.05 -9.29
CA VAL A 238 -16.20 -0.87 -9.49
C VAL A 238 -15.14 -0.53 -8.47
N ILE A 239 -14.62 -1.56 -7.79
CA ILE A 239 -13.51 -1.44 -6.86
C ILE A 239 -12.23 -2.00 -7.52
N TRP A 240 -11.28 -1.12 -7.77
CA TRP A 240 -10.02 -1.48 -8.43
C TRP A 240 -8.99 -1.95 -7.40
N THR A 241 -8.63 -3.22 -7.48
CA THR A 241 -7.55 -3.87 -6.73
C THR A 241 -6.46 -4.37 -7.66
N THR A 242 -6.33 -3.72 -8.80
CA THR A 242 -5.37 -4.06 -9.87
C THR A 242 -3.93 -3.80 -9.47
N SER A 243 -3.00 -4.20 -10.34
CA SER A 243 -1.56 -4.04 -10.15
C SER A 243 -1.15 -2.63 -9.76
N SER A 244 0.00 -2.50 -9.11
CA SER A 244 0.60 -1.23 -8.72
C SER A 244 1.20 -0.51 -9.92
N GLY A 245 0.91 0.78 -10.06
CA GLY A 245 1.58 1.74 -10.94
C GLY A 245 2.52 2.65 -10.13
N SER A 246 3.46 3.28 -10.79
CA SER A 246 4.31 4.30 -10.18
C SER A 246 3.64 5.67 -10.15
N GLN A 247 4.14 6.55 -9.28
CA GLN A 247 3.75 7.96 -9.28
C GLN A 247 4.29 8.64 -10.55
N GLY A 248 3.42 9.34 -11.28
CA GLY A 248 3.74 9.93 -12.59
C GLY A 248 4.93 10.90 -12.56
N PHE A 249 5.02 11.74 -11.51
CA PHE A 249 6.06 12.76 -11.39
C PHE A 249 7.49 12.18 -11.33
N LEU A 250 7.65 10.90 -10.94
CA LEU A 250 8.96 10.24 -10.89
C LEU A 250 9.65 10.20 -12.26
N ARG A 251 8.88 10.18 -13.35
CA ARG A 251 9.43 10.15 -14.73
C ARG A 251 10.16 11.43 -15.12
N GLU A 252 9.94 12.50 -14.38
CA GLU A 252 10.50 13.83 -14.64
C GLU A 252 11.67 14.15 -13.69
N THR A 253 12.07 13.22 -12.81
CA THR A 253 13.07 13.48 -11.76
C THR A 253 14.52 13.23 -12.19
N GLY A 254 14.78 12.60 -13.33
CA GLY A 254 16.13 12.15 -13.70
C GLY A 254 16.62 10.90 -12.97
N LEU A 255 15.87 10.37 -12.01
CA LEU A 255 16.20 9.11 -11.34
C LEU A 255 16.13 7.93 -12.32
N LEU A 256 17.02 6.97 -12.14
CA LEU A 256 16.97 5.74 -12.93
C LEU A 256 15.75 4.89 -12.50
N LEU A 257 14.80 4.73 -13.43
CA LEU A 257 13.56 4.00 -13.22
C LEU A 257 13.57 2.66 -13.98
N ASP A 258 12.74 1.71 -13.52
CA ASP A 258 12.42 0.53 -14.32
C ASP A 258 11.31 0.82 -15.36
N ALA A 259 10.96 -0.18 -16.19
CA ALA A 259 9.92 -0.04 -17.20
C ALA A 259 8.54 0.35 -16.64
N GLY A 260 8.27 0.03 -15.35
CA GLY A 260 7.06 0.41 -14.64
C GLY A 260 7.09 1.83 -14.05
N GLY A 261 8.25 2.51 -14.13
CA GLY A 261 8.45 3.84 -13.55
C GLY A 261 8.79 3.83 -12.05
N PHE A 262 9.21 2.70 -11.50
CA PHE A 262 9.66 2.58 -10.12
C PHE A 262 11.16 2.86 -9.99
N ILE A 263 11.60 3.44 -8.87
CA ILE A 263 13.00 3.82 -8.64
C ILE A 263 13.85 2.56 -8.54
N ARG A 264 14.83 2.41 -9.43
CA ARG A 264 15.79 1.31 -9.37
C ARG A 264 16.77 1.52 -8.23
N VAL A 265 16.86 0.51 -7.36
CA VAL A 265 17.76 0.52 -6.20
C VAL A 265 18.69 -0.69 -6.22
N ASP A 266 19.85 -0.52 -5.58
CA ASP A 266 20.75 -1.62 -5.27
C ASP A 266 20.25 -2.45 -4.07
N GLU A 267 21.02 -3.44 -3.67
CA GLU A 267 20.68 -4.28 -2.52
C GLU A 267 20.70 -3.53 -1.18
N SER A 268 21.29 -2.36 -1.10
CA SER A 268 21.28 -1.51 0.09
C SER A 268 20.07 -0.56 0.14
N LEU A 269 19.13 -0.66 -0.80
CA LEU A 269 17.99 0.23 -1.02
C LEU A 269 18.39 1.63 -1.50
N ARG A 270 19.61 1.81 -1.98
CA ARG A 270 20.13 3.06 -2.51
C ARG A 270 19.88 3.15 -4.02
N SER A 271 19.49 4.33 -4.51
CA SER A 271 19.27 4.59 -5.93
C SER A 271 20.52 4.26 -6.76
N LEU A 272 20.32 3.61 -7.91
CA LEU A 272 21.42 3.28 -8.83
C LEU A 272 21.99 4.51 -9.55
N SER A 273 21.26 5.62 -9.58
CA SER A 273 21.71 6.86 -10.24
C SER A 273 22.27 7.90 -9.26
N HIS A 274 21.78 7.93 -8.02
CA HIS A 274 22.13 8.97 -7.05
C HIS A 274 22.42 8.35 -5.67
N PRO A 275 23.68 8.40 -5.19
CA PRO A 275 24.11 7.67 -3.97
C PRO A 275 23.57 8.27 -2.67
N ASP A 276 23.02 9.45 -2.70
CA ASP A 276 22.40 10.16 -1.57
C ASP A 276 20.87 9.97 -1.52
N ILE A 277 20.31 9.17 -2.44
CA ILE A 277 18.88 8.88 -2.51
C ILE A 277 18.63 7.39 -2.23
N PHE A 278 17.70 7.12 -1.33
CA PHE A 278 17.19 5.79 -1.01
C PHE A 278 15.73 5.65 -1.43
N ALA A 279 15.28 4.43 -1.70
CA ALA A 279 13.86 4.14 -1.89
C ALA A 279 13.48 2.78 -1.30
N ALA A 280 12.28 2.69 -0.72
CA ALA A 280 11.75 1.49 -0.12
C ALA A 280 10.25 1.33 -0.37
N GLY A 281 9.70 0.18 -0.02
CA GLY A 281 8.29 -0.14 -0.25
C GLY A 281 7.95 -0.33 -1.73
N ASP A 282 6.71 -0.03 -2.07
CA ASP A 282 6.20 -0.27 -3.42
C ASP A 282 6.88 0.60 -4.50
N VAL A 283 7.43 1.77 -4.13
CA VAL A 283 8.11 2.69 -5.07
C VAL A 283 9.47 2.18 -5.53
N ALA A 284 10.11 1.30 -4.76
CA ALA A 284 11.43 0.75 -5.06
C ALA A 284 11.38 -0.45 -5.99
N SER A 285 12.33 -0.53 -6.94
CA SER A 285 12.54 -1.66 -7.85
C SER A 285 13.93 -2.26 -7.62
N LEU A 286 13.95 -3.46 -7.03
CA LEU A 286 15.16 -4.26 -6.78
C LEU A 286 15.50 -5.14 -7.99
N ALA A 287 16.77 -5.50 -8.14
CA ALA A 287 17.22 -6.44 -9.18
C ALA A 287 16.55 -7.82 -9.07
N ASP A 288 16.28 -8.31 -7.84
CA ASP A 288 15.46 -9.49 -7.57
C ASP A 288 14.03 -9.02 -7.19
N PRO A 289 13.12 -8.88 -8.16
CA PRO A 289 11.84 -8.24 -7.96
C PRO A 289 10.93 -9.06 -7.03
N ARG A 290 10.19 -8.37 -6.17
CA ARG A 290 9.18 -8.94 -5.28
C ARG A 290 7.82 -8.30 -5.56
N PRO A 291 6.72 -8.99 -5.23
CA PRO A 291 5.41 -8.35 -5.29
C PRO A 291 5.36 -7.06 -4.49
N LYS A 292 4.64 -6.05 -5.00
CA LYS A 292 4.40 -4.79 -4.30
C LYS A 292 3.41 -5.02 -3.15
N ALA A 293 3.94 -5.41 -1.98
CA ALA A 293 3.14 -5.78 -0.81
C ALA A 293 3.80 -5.27 0.48
N GLY A 294 2.98 -4.84 1.44
CA GLY A 294 3.41 -4.22 2.69
C GLY A 294 4.42 -5.04 3.51
N VAL A 295 4.38 -6.38 3.42
CA VAL A 295 5.33 -7.26 4.11
C VAL A 295 6.79 -7.01 3.71
N PHE A 296 7.04 -6.59 2.46
CA PHE A 296 8.39 -6.26 2.01
C PHE A 296 8.81 -4.89 2.50
N ALA A 297 7.93 -3.87 2.44
CA ALA A 297 8.18 -2.54 2.98
C ALA A 297 8.51 -2.58 4.48
N VAL A 298 7.72 -3.32 5.27
CA VAL A 298 7.97 -3.53 6.70
C VAL A 298 9.36 -4.12 6.98
N ARG A 299 9.84 -5.02 6.12
CA ARG A 299 11.16 -5.65 6.28
C ARG A 299 12.32 -4.82 5.73
N GLN A 300 12.03 -3.92 4.81
CA GLN A 300 13.01 -2.96 4.32
C GLN A 300 13.28 -1.86 5.35
N GLY A 301 12.30 -1.48 6.15
CA GLY A 301 12.40 -0.39 7.12
C GLY A 301 13.64 -0.47 8.04
N PRO A 302 13.90 -1.60 8.73
CA PRO A 302 15.09 -1.77 9.53
C PRO A 302 16.42 -1.55 8.77
N VAL A 303 16.55 -2.19 7.60
CA VAL A 303 17.76 -2.08 6.77
C VAL A 303 17.93 -0.66 6.24
N LEU A 304 16.84 -0.01 5.84
CA LEU A 304 16.83 1.37 5.39
C LEU A 304 17.31 2.32 6.49
N ALA A 305 16.79 2.16 7.72
CA ALA A 305 17.22 2.97 8.86
C ALA A 305 18.71 2.80 9.15
N ASP A 306 19.18 1.55 9.19
CA ASP A 306 20.58 1.23 9.44
C ASP A 306 21.48 1.80 8.33
N ASN A 307 21.07 1.72 7.06
CA ASN A 307 21.82 2.25 5.91
C ASN A 307 21.86 3.79 5.86
N ILE A 308 20.76 4.46 6.18
CA ILE A 308 20.77 5.93 6.34
C ILE A 308 21.76 6.32 7.46
N HIS A 309 21.72 5.63 8.61
CA HIS A 309 22.64 5.89 9.73
C HIS A 309 24.12 5.65 9.35
N ARG A 310 24.40 4.55 8.65
CA ARG A 310 25.75 4.24 8.14
C ARG A 310 26.23 5.30 7.15
N SER A 311 25.34 5.78 6.25
CA SER A 311 25.68 6.85 5.31
C SER A 311 26.09 8.14 6.02
N LEU A 312 25.43 8.50 7.14
CA LEU A 312 25.80 9.66 7.95
C LEU A 312 27.23 9.54 8.53
N LYS A 313 27.68 8.31 8.78
CA LYS A 313 29.00 8.00 9.34
C LYS A 313 30.04 7.68 8.29
N GLY A 314 29.68 7.56 7.01
CA GLY A 314 30.60 7.10 5.96
C GLY A 314 30.96 5.61 6.06
N GLU A 315 30.10 4.81 6.71
CA GLU A 315 30.29 3.36 6.89
C GLU A 315 29.74 2.57 5.70
N PRO A 316 30.26 1.34 5.44
CA PRO A 316 29.70 0.45 4.40
C PRO A 316 28.25 0.10 4.67
N LEU A 317 27.43 0.06 3.60
CA LEU A 317 26.00 -0.24 3.69
C LEU A 317 25.75 -1.74 3.78
N GLU A 318 24.62 -2.11 4.40
CA GLU A 318 24.14 -3.48 4.51
C GLU A 318 23.17 -3.85 3.37
N ALA A 319 23.27 -5.10 2.90
CA ALA A 319 22.40 -5.62 1.88
C ALA A 319 21.04 -6.06 2.45
N TYR A 320 19.95 -5.56 1.89
CA TYR A 320 18.62 -6.12 2.08
C TYR A 320 18.47 -7.42 1.30
N ARG A 321 18.16 -8.50 2.00
CA ARG A 321 17.93 -9.81 1.40
C ARG A 321 16.46 -10.16 1.43
N PRO A 322 15.74 -9.98 0.31
CA PRO A 322 14.31 -10.27 0.26
C PRO A 322 14.04 -11.75 0.49
N GLN A 323 12.96 -12.05 1.20
CA GLN A 323 12.54 -13.42 1.47
C GLN A 323 12.12 -14.13 0.17
N ARG A 324 12.57 -15.36 -0.01
CA ARG A 324 12.12 -16.25 -1.12
C ARG A 324 10.71 -16.80 -0.88
N SER A 325 10.32 -16.92 0.39
CA SER A 325 8.99 -17.40 0.78
C SER A 325 8.48 -16.57 1.98
N TRP A 326 7.23 -16.19 1.94
CA TRP A 326 6.58 -15.43 3.02
C TRP A 326 5.21 -16.00 3.35
N LEU A 327 4.80 -15.81 4.59
CA LEU A 327 3.46 -16.16 5.06
C LEU A 327 2.45 -15.18 4.46
N VAL A 328 1.37 -15.71 3.88
CA VAL A 328 0.20 -14.93 3.48
C VAL A 328 -0.99 -15.36 4.33
N LEU A 329 -1.69 -14.39 4.89
CA LEU A 329 -2.87 -14.57 5.71
C LEU A 329 -4.04 -13.88 5.01
N ILE A 330 -5.03 -14.66 4.56
CA ILE A 330 -6.19 -14.18 3.80
C ILE A 330 -7.41 -14.21 4.72
N SER A 331 -7.98 -13.06 5.02
CA SER A 331 -9.18 -12.93 5.86
C SER A 331 -10.43 -13.44 5.13
N LEU A 332 -11.31 -14.13 5.86
CA LEU A 332 -12.57 -14.68 5.36
C LEU A 332 -13.77 -14.04 6.09
N PRO A 333 -14.96 -13.97 5.46
CA PRO A 333 -16.11 -13.24 6.02
C PRO A 333 -16.72 -13.89 7.27
N ASN A 334 -16.36 -15.13 7.60
CA ASN A 334 -16.90 -15.90 8.73
C ASN A 334 -16.03 -15.84 10.02
N GLY A 335 -15.11 -14.87 10.08
CA GLY A 335 -14.17 -14.73 11.20
C GLY A 335 -13.06 -15.77 11.21
N GLN A 336 -12.81 -16.43 10.08
CA GLN A 336 -11.68 -17.31 9.84
C GLN A 336 -10.63 -16.61 8.93
N ALA A 337 -9.48 -17.25 8.76
CA ALA A 337 -8.49 -16.85 7.76
C ALA A 337 -7.78 -18.08 7.20
N ILE A 338 -7.24 -17.92 5.99
CA ILE A 338 -6.36 -18.90 5.37
C ILE A 338 -4.92 -18.46 5.62
N ALA A 339 -4.07 -19.37 6.10
CA ALA A 339 -2.61 -19.19 6.11
C ALA A 339 -1.99 -20.03 5.00
N ASP A 340 -1.18 -19.40 4.15
CA ASP A 340 -0.47 -20.05 3.04
C ASP A 340 1.03 -19.77 3.14
N LYS A 341 1.83 -20.84 3.20
CA LYS A 341 3.29 -20.78 3.18
C LYS A 341 3.87 -22.12 2.75
N TRP A 342 4.97 -22.10 1.99
CA TRP A 342 5.71 -23.30 1.55
C TRP A 342 4.85 -24.34 0.83
N GLY A 343 3.84 -23.93 0.08
CA GLY A 343 2.93 -24.84 -0.61
C GLY A 343 1.83 -25.44 0.27
N LEU A 344 1.84 -25.16 1.56
CA LEU A 344 0.84 -25.62 2.53
C LEU A 344 -0.16 -24.49 2.84
N ALA A 345 -1.45 -24.84 2.87
CA ALA A 345 -2.48 -23.90 3.29
C ALA A 345 -3.42 -24.55 4.31
N VAL A 346 -3.74 -23.78 5.36
CA VAL A 346 -4.66 -24.15 6.43
C VAL A 346 -5.67 -23.03 6.65
N VAL A 347 -6.87 -23.38 7.14
CA VAL A 347 -7.96 -22.43 7.41
C VAL A 347 -8.45 -22.61 8.82
N GLY A 348 -8.85 -21.51 9.47
CA GLY A 348 -9.47 -21.58 10.79
C GLY A 348 -9.54 -20.24 11.53
N ARG A 349 -10.34 -20.23 12.63
CA ARG A 349 -10.43 -19.05 13.50
C ARG A 349 -9.13 -18.75 14.25
N TRP A 350 -8.33 -19.78 14.53
CA TRP A 350 -7.02 -19.59 15.15
C TRP A 350 -6.04 -18.84 14.21
N VAL A 351 -6.15 -19.06 12.89
CA VAL A 351 -5.38 -18.32 11.89
C VAL A 351 -5.78 -16.84 11.89
N ALA A 352 -7.08 -16.54 11.99
CA ALA A 352 -7.56 -15.18 12.09
C ALA A 352 -7.05 -14.47 13.35
N ARG A 353 -7.05 -15.16 14.51
CA ARG A 353 -6.47 -14.63 15.76
C ARG A 353 -4.95 -14.42 15.63
N TRP A 354 -4.28 -15.31 14.92
CA TRP A 354 -2.84 -15.16 14.67
C TRP A 354 -2.55 -13.93 13.77
N LYS A 355 -3.34 -13.75 12.71
CA LYS A 355 -3.27 -12.54 11.86
C LYS A 355 -3.49 -11.27 12.70
N ASP A 356 -4.57 -11.22 13.49
CA ASP A 356 -4.89 -10.07 14.34
C ASP A 356 -3.76 -9.75 15.33
N ARG A 357 -3.14 -10.76 15.94
CA ARG A 357 -1.99 -10.56 16.84
C ARG A 357 -0.77 -9.96 16.11
N ILE A 358 -0.49 -10.41 14.88
CA ILE A 358 0.60 -9.86 14.05
C ILE A 358 0.31 -8.40 13.70
N ASP A 359 -0.90 -8.12 13.22
CA ASP A 359 -1.30 -6.80 12.75
C ASP A 359 -1.33 -5.78 13.90
N ARG A 360 -1.97 -6.11 15.03
CA ARG A 360 -1.98 -5.27 16.23
C ARG A 360 -0.57 -5.10 16.83
N GLY A 361 0.24 -6.15 16.84
CA GLY A 361 1.62 -6.07 17.29
C GLY A 361 2.49 -5.16 16.43
N PHE A 362 2.21 -5.06 15.13
CA PHE A 362 2.85 -4.08 14.25
C PHE A 362 2.41 -2.65 14.64
N MET A 363 1.11 -2.41 14.75
CA MET A 363 0.56 -1.09 15.04
C MET A 363 1.01 -0.54 16.39
N GLN A 364 1.06 -1.39 17.43
CA GLN A 364 1.48 -1.00 18.78
C GLN A 364 2.88 -0.41 18.84
N ARG A 365 3.79 -0.77 17.92
CA ARG A 365 5.16 -0.22 17.89
C ARG A 365 5.20 1.27 17.59
N TYR A 366 4.20 1.77 16.87
CA TYR A 366 4.14 3.14 16.37
C TYR A 366 3.08 4.00 17.07
N LYS A 367 2.20 3.38 17.86
CA LYS A 367 1.26 4.11 18.70
C LYS A 367 2.01 4.69 19.90
N SER A 368 1.67 5.92 20.29
CA SER A 368 2.10 6.49 21.55
C SER A 368 1.39 5.73 22.66
N ASP A 369 2.10 5.32 23.71
CA ASP A 369 1.46 5.00 24.98
C ASP A 369 0.80 6.31 25.46
N MET A 370 -0.52 6.40 25.34
CA MET A 370 -1.30 7.46 25.96
C MET A 370 -1.37 7.23 27.46
#